data_dbc24ba8bec85c31a747ce3c89420cd7
#
_entry.id   dbc24ba8bec85c31a747ce3c89420cd7
#
_cell.length_a   1.000
_cell.length_b   1.000
_cell.length_c   1.000
_cell.angle_alpha   90.00
_cell.angle_beta   90.00
_cell.angle_gamma   90.00
#
_symmetry.space_group_name_H-M   'P 1'
#
loop_
_entity.id
_entity.type
_entity.pdbx_description
1 polymer ?
#
loop_
_entity_poly.entity_id
_entity_poly.type
_entity_poly.pdbx_seq_one_letter_code
_entity_poly.pdbx_strand_id
1 'polypeptide(L)'
;MTTVIAFALISCEDSGIIESEVVELDFSTEVTMESAEEDVTTITDAADEMFQLSFGRTENGVRDEILDCATVERDTVNQIITIDFGDGCEGRRGRVRSGKIIVTYDGDRRTIGSFRSVTFENFFVDSTQVEGTRTKTVTDVDADNLSITVDITLTGGKLTFGDGTFATREAQKTRVWAFDASGDHVTTVSGSASGVNRDGLDYRMDITEDLVFQRSCWRAGVFVPVSGVKMFTVGESTAIIDYGDGECDNLATKTQDGVSEEIELSVRGRRRRG
;
A
#
# COMPACT_ATOMS: atom_id res chain seq x y z
N MET A 1 81.42 29.56 -18.06
CA MET A 1 80.30 30.06 -17.18
C MET A 1 79.03 29.51 -17.77
N THR A 2 78.54 28.46 -17.21
CA THR A 2 77.36 27.72 -17.69
C THR A 2 76.24 27.94 -16.68
N THR A 3 75.18 28.68 -17.04
CA THR A 3 74.06 29.05 -16.22
C THR A 3 73.03 27.88 -16.29
N VAL A 4 72.74 27.19 -15.17
CA VAL A 4 71.70 26.20 -15.06
C VAL A 4 70.43 26.94 -14.62
N ILE A 5 69.39 26.87 -15.45
CA ILE A 5 68.03 27.29 -15.11
C ILE A 5 67.28 26.11 -14.55
N ALA A 6 66.86 26.20 -13.27
CA ALA A 6 66.00 25.23 -12.62
C ALA A 6 64.52 25.59 -12.93
N PHE A 7 63.82 24.67 -13.59
CA PHE A 7 62.36 24.72 -13.74
C PHE A 7 61.71 24.10 -12.49
N ALA A 8 60.97 24.90 -11.75
CA ALA A 8 60.07 24.41 -10.72
C ALA A 8 58.76 23.92 -11.36
N LEU A 9 58.47 22.66 -11.25
CA LEU A 9 57.18 22.06 -11.60
C LEU A 9 56.19 22.32 -10.43
N ILE A 10 55.19 23.15 -10.67
CA ILE A 10 54.05 23.33 -9.77
C ILE A 10 53.09 22.17 -10.09
N SER A 11 52.99 21.20 -9.16
CA SER A 11 51.98 20.18 -9.18
C SER A 11 50.67 20.82 -8.72
N CYS A 12 49.68 20.98 -9.59
CA CYS A 12 48.30 21.17 -9.19
C CYS A 12 47.80 19.84 -8.63
N GLU A 13 47.51 19.76 -7.33
CA GLU A 13 46.66 18.74 -6.77
C GLU A 13 45.25 18.96 -7.27
N ASP A 14 44.80 18.10 -8.16
CA ASP A 14 43.44 18.01 -8.61
C ASP A 14 42.59 17.52 -7.41
N SER A 15 41.94 18.43 -6.73
CA SER A 15 40.91 18.11 -5.73
C SER A 15 39.75 17.53 -6.49
N GLY A 16 39.77 16.22 -6.72
CA GLY A 16 38.64 15.51 -7.25
C GLY A 16 37.44 15.74 -6.33
N ILE A 17 36.56 16.63 -6.78
CA ILE A 17 35.20 16.69 -6.25
C ILE A 17 34.60 15.31 -6.56
N ILE A 18 34.48 14.47 -5.55
CA ILE A 18 33.64 13.28 -5.63
C ILE A 18 32.21 13.84 -5.73
N GLU A 19 31.75 14.01 -6.96
CA GLU A 19 30.33 14.18 -7.24
C GLU A 19 29.68 12.91 -6.70
N SER A 20 29.03 12.97 -5.54
CA SER A 20 28.22 11.88 -5.04
C SER A 20 27.10 11.70 -6.05
N GLU A 21 27.17 10.63 -6.82
CA GLU A 21 26.09 10.22 -7.71
C GLU A 21 24.84 10.10 -6.85
N VAL A 22 23.88 10.99 -7.06
CA VAL A 22 22.59 10.95 -6.37
C VAL A 22 21.89 9.68 -6.82
N VAL A 23 21.89 8.66 -5.98
CA VAL A 23 21.15 7.43 -6.25
C VAL A 23 19.68 7.75 -6.12
N GLU A 24 18.97 7.77 -7.24
CA GLU A 24 17.51 7.94 -7.24
C GLU A 24 16.87 6.79 -6.47
N LEU A 25 16.07 7.11 -5.44
CA LEU A 25 15.38 6.10 -4.65
C LEU A 25 14.30 5.41 -5.47
N ASP A 26 14.42 4.10 -5.64
CA ASP A 26 13.40 3.27 -6.28
C ASP A 26 12.26 2.95 -5.30
N PHE A 27 11.10 3.56 -5.53
CA PHE A 27 9.86 3.31 -4.79
C PHE A 27 9.05 2.12 -5.35
N SER A 28 9.52 1.44 -6.38
CA SER A 28 8.75 0.40 -7.08
C SER A 28 8.37 -0.75 -6.15
N THR A 29 9.25 -1.13 -5.23
CA THR A 29 8.99 -2.14 -4.21
C THR A 29 7.86 -1.70 -3.27
N GLU A 30 7.92 -0.47 -2.74
CA GLU A 30 6.89 0.06 -1.84
C GLU A 30 5.51 0.13 -2.51
N VAL A 31 5.46 0.67 -3.73
CA VAL A 31 4.24 0.75 -4.53
C VAL A 31 3.65 -0.65 -4.79
N THR A 32 4.50 -1.64 -5.03
CA THR A 32 4.07 -3.02 -5.27
C THR A 32 3.51 -3.66 -4.00
N MET A 33 4.18 -3.45 -2.87
CA MET A 33 3.73 -3.95 -1.56
C MET A 33 2.39 -3.31 -1.15
N GLU A 34 2.26 -1.98 -1.26
CA GLU A 34 0.99 -1.29 -0.98
C GLU A 34 -0.14 -1.75 -1.92
N SER A 35 0.15 -1.95 -3.20
CA SER A 35 -0.83 -2.46 -4.17
C SER A 35 -1.31 -3.88 -3.84
N ALA A 36 -0.43 -4.74 -3.35
CA ALA A 36 -0.80 -6.08 -2.89
C ALA A 36 -1.66 -6.03 -1.62
N GLU A 37 -1.30 -5.19 -0.64
CA GLU A 37 -2.11 -4.98 0.57
C GLU A 37 -3.53 -4.46 0.24
N GLU A 38 -3.65 -3.53 -0.71
CA GLU A 38 -4.95 -2.97 -1.12
C GLU A 38 -5.78 -3.99 -1.90
N ASP A 39 -5.16 -4.79 -2.76
CA ASP A 39 -5.84 -5.88 -3.48
C ASP A 39 -6.44 -6.89 -2.49
N VAL A 40 -5.66 -7.35 -1.52
CA VAL A 40 -6.12 -8.23 -0.43
C VAL A 40 -7.23 -7.59 0.38
N THR A 41 -7.11 -6.30 0.71
CA THR A 41 -8.14 -5.54 1.44
C THR A 41 -9.45 -5.54 0.67
N THR A 42 -9.41 -5.21 -0.63
CA THR A 42 -10.59 -5.16 -1.49
C THR A 42 -11.27 -6.51 -1.60
N ILE A 43 -10.50 -7.59 -1.79
CA ILE A 43 -11.00 -8.96 -1.87
C ILE A 43 -11.69 -9.38 -0.56
N THR A 44 -11.04 -9.15 0.57
CA THR A 44 -11.56 -9.58 1.88
C THR A 44 -12.76 -8.75 2.34
N ASP A 45 -12.78 -7.45 2.05
CA ASP A 45 -13.92 -6.58 2.34
C ASP A 45 -15.13 -6.97 1.47
N ALA A 46 -14.93 -7.30 0.19
CA ALA A 46 -15.99 -7.79 -0.72
C ALA A 46 -16.58 -9.14 -0.24
N ALA A 47 -15.72 -10.08 0.18
CA ALA A 47 -16.17 -11.36 0.70
C ALA A 47 -16.98 -11.22 2.00
N ASP A 48 -16.54 -10.34 2.90
CA ASP A 48 -17.24 -10.08 4.16
C ASP A 48 -18.60 -9.38 3.89
N GLU A 49 -18.67 -8.45 2.94
CA GLU A 49 -19.92 -7.75 2.54
C GLU A 49 -20.93 -8.73 1.92
N MET A 50 -20.49 -9.68 1.10
CA MET A 50 -21.34 -10.68 0.49
C MET A 50 -22.16 -11.45 1.53
N PHE A 51 -21.60 -11.77 2.69
CA PHE A 51 -22.31 -12.46 3.77
C PHE A 51 -23.22 -11.57 4.62
N GLN A 52 -22.94 -10.27 4.70
CA GLN A 52 -23.81 -9.31 5.40
C GLN A 52 -25.11 -9.04 4.63
N LEU A 53 -25.04 -8.96 3.32
CA LEU A 53 -26.22 -8.77 2.46
C LEU A 53 -27.16 -9.99 2.48
N SER A 54 -26.63 -11.20 2.72
CA SER A 54 -27.43 -12.43 2.80
C SER A 54 -28.36 -12.50 4.01
N PHE A 55 -28.17 -11.70 5.03
CA PHE A 55 -29.02 -11.65 6.22
C PHE A 55 -30.26 -10.75 6.09
N GLY A 56 -30.44 -9.99 5.00
CA GLY A 56 -31.53 -9.03 4.91
C GLY A 56 -32.10 -8.71 3.53
N ARG A 57 -31.56 -9.25 2.43
CA ARG A 57 -32.12 -9.03 1.09
C ARG A 57 -31.98 -10.26 0.21
N THR A 58 -33.15 -10.79 -0.16
CA THR A 58 -33.29 -11.78 -1.22
C THR A 58 -32.83 -11.22 -2.58
N GLU A 59 -32.03 -12.04 -3.27
CA GLU A 59 -31.94 -12.14 -4.74
C GLU A 59 -31.67 -10.84 -5.51
N ASN A 60 -30.48 -10.37 -5.50
CA ASN A 60 -29.70 -9.67 -6.53
C ASN A 60 -28.46 -9.03 -5.88
N GLY A 61 -27.78 -9.74 -4.99
CA GLY A 61 -26.46 -9.35 -4.51
C GLY A 61 -25.56 -9.26 -5.74
N VAL A 62 -25.20 -8.04 -6.12
CA VAL A 62 -24.12 -7.83 -7.08
C VAL A 62 -22.90 -8.47 -6.45
N ARG A 63 -22.54 -9.70 -6.92
CA ARG A 63 -21.24 -10.27 -6.63
C ARG A 63 -20.24 -9.20 -7.04
N ASP A 64 -19.37 -8.81 -6.11
CA ASP A 64 -18.29 -7.93 -6.48
C ASP A 64 -17.47 -8.65 -7.56
N GLU A 65 -17.30 -8.01 -8.69
CA GLU A 65 -16.63 -8.60 -9.87
C GLU A 65 -15.22 -9.13 -9.57
N ILE A 66 -14.63 -8.72 -8.42
CA ILE A 66 -13.34 -9.23 -7.96
C ILE A 66 -13.45 -10.69 -7.47
N LEU A 67 -14.65 -11.16 -7.13
CA LEU A 67 -14.96 -12.50 -6.64
C LEU A 67 -15.70 -13.36 -7.67
N ASP A 68 -15.95 -12.88 -8.87
CA ASP A 68 -16.81 -13.57 -9.87
C ASP A 68 -16.35 -14.99 -10.21
N CYS A 69 -15.04 -15.23 -10.19
CA CYS A 69 -14.45 -16.53 -10.50
C CYS A 69 -13.90 -17.26 -9.25
N ALA A 70 -14.05 -16.67 -8.05
CA ALA A 70 -13.64 -17.31 -6.80
C ALA A 70 -14.80 -18.08 -6.16
N THR A 71 -14.47 -19.15 -5.45
CA THR A 71 -15.39 -19.80 -4.51
C THR A 71 -15.22 -19.19 -3.14
N VAL A 72 -16.30 -18.68 -2.54
CA VAL A 72 -16.26 -18.07 -1.21
C VAL A 72 -17.14 -18.88 -0.26
N GLU A 73 -16.52 -19.42 0.78
CA GLU A 73 -17.18 -20.22 1.81
C GLU A 73 -17.05 -19.54 3.17
N ARG A 74 -18.11 -19.64 4.00
CA ARG A 74 -18.09 -19.12 5.37
C ARG A 74 -18.44 -20.22 6.37
N ASP A 75 -17.49 -20.51 7.22
CA ASP A 75 -17.69 -21.35 8.40
C ASP A 75 -18.01 -20.47 9.61
N THR A 76 -19.27 -20.46 10.03
CA THR A 76 -19.72 -19.63 11.16
C THR A 76 -19.39 -20.26 12.51
N VAL A 77 -19.08 -21.57 12.55
CA VAL A 77 -18.70 -22.28 13.77
C VAL A 77 -17.26 -21.97 14.14
N ASN A 78 -16.37 -22.04 13.15
CA ASN A 78 -14.94 -21.76 13.34
C ASN A 78 -14.59 -20.29 13.04
N GLN A 79 -15.57 -19.47 12.63
CA GLN A 79 -15.38 -18.06 12.30
C GLN A 79 -14.31 -17.84 11.20
N ILE A 80 -14.42 -18.61 10.11
CA ILE A 80 -13.48 -18.57 8.98
C ILE A 80 -14.26 -18.25 7.70
N ILE A 81 -13.69 -17.36 6.88
CA ILE A 81 -14.07 -17.17 5.47
C ILE A 81 -12.90 -17.66 4.62
N THR A 82 -13.18 -18.60 3.70
CA THR A 82 -12.21 -19.08 2.71
C THR A 82 -12.57 -18.51 1.35
N ILE A 83 -11.63 -17.85 0.70
CA ILE A 83 -11.75 -17.34 -0.66
C ILE A 83 -10.78 -18.13 -1.52
N ASP A 84 -11.29 -19.02 -2.36
CA ASP A 84 -10.53 -19.95 -3.17
C ASP A 84 -10.58 -19.54 -4.65
N PHE A 85 -9.43 -19.16 -5.20
CA PHE A 85 -9.25 -18.78 -6.60
C PHE A 85 -8.83 -19.99 -7.48
N GLY A 86 -8.71 -21.19 -6.88
CA GLY A 86 -8.29 -22.40 -7.57
C GLY A 86 -6.90 -22.29 -8.21
N ASP A 87 -6.72 -22.91 -9.37
CA ASP A 87 -5.46 -22.93 -10.11
C ASP A 87 -5.24 -21.65 -10.96
N GLY A 88 -6.26 -20.80 -11.09
CA GLY A 88 -6.17 -19.55 -11.84
C GLY A 88 -7.53 -18.94 -12.14
N CYS A 89 -7.76 -17.74 -11.63
CA CYS A 89 -9.00 -16.99 -11.73
C CYS A 89 -8.68 -15.61 -12.31
N GLU A 90 -9.04 -15.38 -13.57
CA GLU A 90 -8.85 -14.09 -14.22
C GLU A 90 -9.97 -13.14 -13.82
N GLY A 91 -9.62 -12.13 -13.04
CA GLY A 91 -10.53 -11.06 -12.64
C GLY A 91 -10.59 -9.92 -13.66
N ARG A 92 -11.39 -8.90 -13.35
CA ARG A 92 -11.41 -7.66 -14.13
C ARG A 92 -10.01 -7.12 -14.32
N ARG A 93 -9.73 -6.58 -15.49
CA ARG A 93 -8.44 -6.00 -15.91
C ARG A 93 -7.34 -7.03 -16.20
N GLY A 94 -7.70 -8.31 -16.39
CA GLY A 94 -6.77 -9.36 -16.77
C GLY A 94 -5.79 -9.79 -15.68
N ARG A 95 -6.04 -9.42 -14.41
CA ARG A 95 -5.24 -9.89 -13.28
C ARG A 95 -5.66 -11.31 -12.92
N VAL A 96 -4.72 -12.23 -12.90
CA VAL A 96 -4.96 -13.64 -12.57
C VAL A 96 -4.61 -13.87 -11.10
N ARG A 97 -5.53 -14.47 -10.34
CA ARG A 97 -5.28 -14.89 -8.95
C ARG A 97 -5.41 -16.40 -8.83
N SER A 98 -4.59 -17.03 -8.00
CA SER A 98 -4.68 -18.45 -7.69
C SER A 98 -4.39 -18.72 -6.22
N GLY A 99 -4.75 -19.91 -5.72
CA GLY A 99 -4.63 -20.27 -4.31
C GLY A 99 -5.72 -19.68 -3.45
N LYS A 100 -5.48 -19.53 -2.15
CA LYS A 100 -6.52 -19.18 -1.18
C LYS A 100 -6.14 -18.03 -0.28
N ILE A 101 -7.15 -17.25 0.07
CA ILE A 101 -7.10 -16.28 1.18
C ILE A 101 -7.99 -16.84 2.29
N ILE A 102 -7.46 -16.92 3.50
CA ILE A 102 -8.15 -17.39 4.70
C ILE A 102 -8.34 -16.19 5.62
N VAL A 103 -9.58 -15.87 5.95
CA VAL A 103 -9.94 -14.80 6.89
C VAL A 103 -10.52 -15.40 8.15
N THR A 104 -9.79 -15.33 9.25
CA THR A 104 -10.33 -15.62 10.58
C THR A 104 -10.91 -14.34 11.15
N TYR A 105 -12.11 -14.39 11.70
CA TYR A 105 -12.78 -13.20 12.21
C TYR A 105 -13.41 -13.43 13.58
N ASP A 106 -13.57 -12.35 14.34
CA ASP A 106 -14.38 -12.34 15.56
C ASP A 106 -15.16 -11.01 15.63
N GLY A 107 -16.40 -11.12 16.08
CA GLY A 107 -17.29 -10.00 16.27
C GLY A 107 -17.81 -9.33 14.99
N ASP A 108 -18.68 -8.35 15.20
CA ASP A 108 -19.21 -7.50 14.13
C ASP A 108 -18.21 -6.41 13.75
N ARG A 109 -18.17 -6.03 12.46
CA ARG A 109 -17.21 -5.05 11.90
C ARG A 109 -17.24 -3.66 12.56
N ARG A 110 -18.25 -3.35 13.35
CA ARG A 110 -18.46 -2.08 14.04
C ARG A 110 -18.44 -2.23 15.56
N THR A 111 -17.87 -3.31 16.05
CA THR A 111 -17.76 -3.56 17.50
C THR A 111 -16.29 -3.40 17.91
N ILE A 112 -16.04 -2.61 18.93
CA ILE A 112 -14.70 -2.46 19.50
C ILE A 112 -14.16 -3.83 19.94
N GLY A 113 -12.93 -4.12 19.57
CA GLY A 113 -12.24 -5.39 19.82
C GLY A 113 -12.47 -6.45 18.74
N SER A 114 -13.44 -6.26 17.83
CA SER A 114 -13.61 -7.19 16.71
C SER A 114 -12.42 -7.13 15.76
N PHE A 115 -12.06 -8.28 15.19
CA PHE A 115 -10.90 -8.36 14.30
C PHE A 115 -11.17 -9.19 13.03
N ARG A 116 -10.30 -9.01 12.07
CA ARG A 116 -10.15 -9.82 10.86
C ARG A 116 -8.66 -10.10 10.66
N SER A 117 -8.28 -11.38 10.68
CA SER A 117 -6.91 -11.83 10.44
C SER A 117 -6.86 -12.60 9.12
N VAL A 118 -6.03 -12.15 8.21
CA VAL A 118 -5.89 -12.67 6.84
C VAL A 118 -4.58 -13.41 6.71
N THR A 119 -4.64 -14.64 6.24
CA THR A 119 -3.49 -15.48 5.88
C THR A 119 -3.68 -16.08 4.50
N PHE A 120 -2.65 -16.71 3.94
CA PHE A 120 -2.60 -17.15 2.57
C PHE A 120 -2.18 -18.61 2.46
N GLU A 121 -2.78 -19.35 1.51
CA GLU A 121 -2.36 -20.70 1.13
C GLU A 121 -2.04 -20.70 -0.37
N ASN A 122 -0.76 -20.73 -0.72
CA ASN A 122 -0.29 -20.69 -2.11
C ASN A 122 -0.98 -19.59 -2.93
N PHE A 123 -1.16 -18.41 -2.33
CA PHE A 123 -1.84 -17.31 -2.99
C PHE A 123 -0.89 -16.52 -3.88
N PHE A 124 -1.30 -16.38 -5.13
CA PHE A 124 -0.55 -15.64 -6.16
C PHE A 124 -1.44 -14.58 -6.79
N VAL A 125 -0.83 -13.47 -7.15
CA VAL A 125 -1.39 -12.45 -8.03
C VAL A 125 -0.46 -12.34 -9.25
N ASP A 126 -0.96 -12.74 -10.41
CA ASP A 126 -0.14 -12.98 -11.60
C ASP A 126 0.98 -14.00 -11.30
N SER A 127 2.24 -13.61 -11.41
CA SER A 127 3.40 -14.46 -11.08
C SER A 127 4.01 -14.16 -9.70
N THR A 128 3.32 -13.35 -8.87
CA THR A 128 3.84 -12.91 -7.56
C THR A 128 3.13 -13.65 -6.44
N GLN A 129 3.87 -14.41 -5.65
CA GLN A 129 3.33 -15.03 -4.43
C GLN A 129 3.21 -14.00 -3.32
N VAL A 130 2.11 -14.06 -2.57
CA VAL A 130 1.81 -13.19 -1.43
C VAL A 130 1.77 -14.03 -0.16
N GLU A 131 2.52 -13.65 0.85
CA GLU A 131 2.64 -14.33 2.14
C GLU A 131 2.56 -13.32 3.29
N GLY A 132 2.28 -13.81 4.50
CA GLY A 132 2.23 -13.01 5.73
C GLY A 132 0.89 -13.15 6.45
N THR A 133 0.77 -12.42 7.55
CA THR A 133 -0.48 -12.31 8.32
C THR A 133 -0.84 -10.84 8.47
N ARG A 134 -2.02 -10.47 7.97
CA ARG A 134 -2.54 -9.12 8.09
C ARG A 134 -3.75 -9.12 9.01
N THR A 135 -3.66 -8.38 10.11
CA THR A 135 -4.75 -8.26 11.08
C THR A 135 -5.28 -6.83 11.12
N LYS A 136 -6.60 -6.71 11.12
CA LYS A 136 -7.34 -5.45 11.24
C LYS A 136 -8.25 -5.57 12.47
N THR A 137 -8.06 -4.69 13.45
CA THR A 137 -8.81 -4.68 14.71
C THR A 137 -9.53 -3.36 14.87
N VAL A 138 -10.82 -3.38 15.20
CA VAL A 138 -11.58 -2.17 15.54
C VAL A 138 -11.20 -1.72 16.93
N THR A 139 -10.62 -0.53 17.04
CA THR A 139 -10.12 0.02 18.31
C THR A 139 -11.02 1.10 18.89
N ASP A 140 -11.78 1.79 18.03
CA ASP A 140 -12.76 2.78 18.47
C ASP A 140 -13.96 2.87 17.51
N VAL A 141 -15.12 3.21 18.07
CA VAL A 141 -16.35 3.49 17.33
C VAL A 141 -17.02 4.69 17.99
N ASP A 142 -17.01 5.82 17.32
CA ASP A 142 -17.65 7.06 17.77
C ASP A 142 -18.95 7.25 16.99
N ALA A 143 -20.08 7.01 17.66
CA ALA A 143 -21.40 7.13 17.06
C ALA A 143 -21.84 8.61 16.87
N ASP A 144 -21.31 9.53 17.68
CA ASP A 144 -21.65 10.95 17.62
C ASP A 144 -20.99 11.62 16.41
N ASN A 145 -19.71 11.26 16.14
CA ASN A 145 -18.95 11.75 15.00
C ASN A 145 -19.00 10.82 13.79
N LEU A 146 -19.75 9.71 13.87
CA LEU A 146 -19.89 8.70 12.83
C LEU A 146 -18.53 8.20 12.33
N SER A 147 -17.60 7.96 13.26
CA SER A 147 -16.27 7.49 12.92
C SER A 147 -15.96 6.08 13.46
N ILE A 148 -15.08 5.38 12.75
CA ILE A 148 -14.56 4.07 13.13
C ILE A 148 -13.06 4.10 12.97
N THR A 149 -12.35 3.74 14.04
CA THR A 149 -10.90 3.58 14.03
C THR A 149 -10.53 2.11 14.01
N VAL A 150 -9.58 1.75 13.16
CA VAL A 150 -9.02 0.41 13.10
C VAL A 150 -7.50 0.45 13.10
N ASP A 151 -6.90 -0.44 13.85
CA ASP A 151 -5.49 -0.73 13.76
C ASP A 151 -5.25 -1.88 12.79
N ILE A 152 -4.24 -1.73 11.97
CA ILE A 152 -3.85 -2.67 10.93
C ILE A 152 -2.40 -3.05 11.15
N THR A 153 -2.14 -4.33 11.32
CA THR A 153 -0.78 -4.88 11.40
C THR A 153 -0.55 -5.84 10.24
N LEU A 154 0.64 -5.83 9.67
CA LEU A 154 1.14 -6.84 8.76
C LEU A 154 2.41 -7.44 9.38
N THR A 155 2.41 -8.75 9.58
CA THR A 155 3.54 -9.49 10.15
C THR A 155 4.00 -10.55 9.17
N GLY A 156 5.31 -10.62 8.95
CA GLY A 156 5.93 -11.57 8.02
C GLY A 156 5.47 -11.37 6.58
N GLY A 157 5.08 -10.15 6.21
CA GLY A 157 4.68 -9.82 4.84
C GLY A 157 5.82 -10.11 3.86
N LYS A 158 5.54 -10.85 2.78
CA LYS A 158 6.53 -11.18 1.76
C LYS A 158 5.86 -11.30 0.40
N LEU A 159 6.50 -10.69 -0.59
CA LEU A 159 6.21 -10.92 -2.01
C LEU A 159 7.40 -11.66 -2.62
N THR A 160 7.13 -12.82 -3.25
CA THR A 160 8.12 -13.54 -4.06
C THR A 160 7.73 -13.41 -5.52
N PHE A 161 8.60 -12.80 -6.32
CA PHE A 161 8.35 -12.48 -7.72
C PHE A 161 8.70 -13.68 -8.64
N GLY A 162 8.13 -13.70 -9.85
CA GLY A 162 8.34 -14.79 -10.79
C GLY A 162 9.79 -15.00 -11.25
N ASP A 163 10.67 -14.03 -11.05
CA ASP A 163 12.12 -14.14 -11.29
C ASP A 163 12.90 -14.70 -10.09
N GLY A 164 12.21 -15.03 -8.99
CA GLY A 164 12.79 -15.58 -7.77
C GLY A 164 13.30 -14.53 -6.78
N THR A 165 13.28 -13.24 -7.11
CA THR A 165 13.56 -12.18 -6.14
C THR A 165 12.39 -12.04 -5.15
N PHE A 166 12.65 -11.44 -4.00
CA PHE A 166 11.60 -11.20 -3.01
C PHE A 166 11.75 -9.84 -2.33
N ALA A 167 10.67 -9.39 -1.72
CA ALA A 167 10.67 -8.24 -0.82
C ALA A 167 9.88 -8.61 0.44
N THR A 168 10.24 -8.04 1.59
CA THR A 168 9.55 -8.25 2.87
C THR A 168 8.95 -6.97 3.41
N ARG A 169 7.95 -7.09 4.30
CA ARG A 169 7.30 -5.94 4.91
C ARG A 169 6.71 -6.30 6.28
N GLU A 170 7.02 -5.50 7.26
CA GLU A 170 6.28 -5.35 8.51
C GLU A 170 5.56 -4.00 8.46
N ALA A 171 4.32 -3.92 8.92
CA ALA A 171 3.60 -2.66 8.95
C ALA A 171 2.69 -2.53 10.18
N GLN A 172 2.59 -1.30 10.68
CA GLN A 172 1.62 -0.90 11.71
C GLN A 172 0.99 0.40 11.24
N LYS A 173 -0.32 0.36 10.99
CA LYS A 173 -1.08 1.52 10.50
C LYS A 173 -2.36 1.66 11.31
N THR A 174 -2.78 2.89 11.55
CA THR A 174 -4.11 3.22 12.05
C THR A 174 -4.90 3.88 10.93
N ARG A 175 -6.14 3.43 10.73
CA ARG A 175 -7.05 4.01 9.74
C ARG A 175 -8.33 4.48 10.43
N VAL A 176 -8.70 5.72 10.18
CA VAL A 176 -9.95 6.30 10.68
C VAL A 176 -10.86 6.58 9.50
N TRP A 177 -12.08 6.07 9.52
CA TRP A 177 -13.15 6.45 8.62
C TRP A 177 -14.08 7.41 9.34
N ALA A 178 -14.35 8.55 8.75
CA ALA A 178 -15.24 9.58 9.31
C ALA A 178 -16.00 10.29 8.19
N PHE A 179 -16.89 11.19 8.57
CA PHE A 179 -17.49 12.15 7.66
C PHE A 179 -16.96 13.55 7.99
N ASP A 180 -16.64 14.32 6.97
CA ASP A 180 -16.25 15.71 7.15
C ASP A 180 -17.48 16.62 7.37
N ALA A 181 -17.24 17.90 7.59
CA ALA A 181 -18.30 18.88 7.80
C ALA A 181 -19.27 19.07 6.61
N SER A 182 -18.87 18.66 5.41
CA SER A 182 -19.70 18.66 4.20
C SER A 182 -20.54 17.37 4.07
N GLY A 183 -20.29 16.36 4.89
CA GLY A 183 -20.88 15.04 4.82
C GLY A 183 -20.19 14.12 3.81
N ASP A 184 -19.00 14.48 3.32
CA ASP A 184 -18.17 13.58 2.51
C ASP A 184 -17.48 12.56 3.41
N HIS A 185 -17.28 11.37 2.87
CA HIS A 185 -16.55 10.31 3.56
C HIS A 185 -15.04 10.52 3.42
N VAL A 186 -14.38 10.68 4.54
CA VAL A 186 -12.94 10.90 4.66
C VAL A 186 -12.29 9.68 5.30
N THR A 187 -11.15 9.28 4.79
CA THR A 187 -10.30 8.26 5.39
C THR A 187 -8.94 8.87 5.72
N THR A 188 -8.56 8.78 6.99
CA THR A 188 -7.25 9.22 7.47
C THR A 188 -6.39 7.99 7.78
N VAL A 189 -5.12 8.01 7.39
CA VAL A 189 -4.18 6.91 7.62
C VAL A 189 -2.89 7.45 8.22
N SER A 190 -2.48 6.86 9.35
CA SER A 190 -1.18 7.09 10.00
C SER A 190 -0.42 5.77 10.16
N GLY A 191 0.85 5.83 10.56
CA GLY A 191 1.66 4.67 10.89
C GLY A 191 2.92 4.53 10.06
N SER A 192 3.48 3.31 10.04
CA SER A 192 4.76 3.04 9.40
C SER A 192 4.83 1.64 8.81
N ALA A 193 5.83 1.42 7.96
CA ALA A 193 6.23 0.12 7.48
C ALA A 193 7.75 0.03 7.34
N SER A 194 8.29 -1.19 7.39
CA SER A 194 9.71 -1.45 7.16
C SER A 194 9.91 -2.85 6.59
N GLY A 195 11.05 -3.10 5.99
CA GLY A 195 11.38 -4.42 5.44
C GLY A 195 12.63 -4.38 4.60
N VAL A 196 12.74 -5.35 3.70
CA VAL A 196 13.82 -5.45 2.73
C VAL A 196 13.22 -5.32 1.33
N ASN A 197 13.80 -4.46 0.50
CA ASN A 197 13.37 -4.29 -0.89
C ASN A 197 13.91 -5.40 -1.81
N ARG A 198 13.55 -5.40 -3.09
CA ARG A 198 14.00 -6.42 -4.05
C ARG A 198 15.52 -6.44 -4.29
N ASP A 199 16.21 -5.34 -4.01
CA ASP A 199 17.67 -5.22 -4.12
C ASP A 199 18.40 -5.68 -2.87
N GLY A 200 17.66 -6.15 -1.86
CA GLY A 200 18.21 -6.64 -0.59
C GLY A 200 18.57 -5.52 0.38
N LEU A 201 18.11 -4.30 0.16
CA LEU A 201 18.35 -3.16 1.03
C LEU A 201 17.21 -2.99 2.04
N ASP A 202 17.57 -2.70 3.27
CA ASP A 202 16.59 -2.32 4.29
C ASP A 202 15.89 -1.00 3.90
N TYR A 203 14.58 -0.97 4.08
CA TYR A 203 13.80 0.24 3.90
C TYR A 203 12.88 0.51 5.08
N ARG A 204 12.52 1.78 5.24
CA ARG A 204 11.53 2.27 6.17
C ARG A 204 10.64 3.31 5.51
N MET A 205 9.35 3.24 5.78
CA MET A 205 8.34 4.22 5.39
C MET A 205 7.62 4.70 6.66
N ASP A 206 7.60 5.99 6.89
CA ASP A 206 6.85 6.64 7.96
C ASP A 206 5.85 7.63 7.39
N ILE A 207 4.62 7.59 7.85
CA ILE A 207 3.64 8.64 7.59
C ILE A 207 3.89 9.70 8.67
N THR A 208 4.51 10.81 8.28
CA THR A 208 4.91 11.89 9.20
C THR A 208 3.80 12.92 9.38
N GLU A 209 2.92 13.06 8.41
CA GLU A 209 1.65 13.77 8.49
C GLU A 209 0.56 12.85 7.93
N ASP A 210 -0.56 12.75 8.63
CA ASP A 210 -1.64 11.82 8.31
C ASP A 210 -2.08 11.93 6.85
N LEU A 211 -2.12 10.80 6.15
CA LEU A 211 -2.61 10.75 4.77
C LEU A 211 -4.13 10.84 4.77
N VAL A 212 -4.67 11.78 4.01
CA VAL A 212 -6.12 12.00 3.90
C VAL A 212 -6.60 11.58 2.51
N PHE A 213 -7.65 10.76 2.48
CA PHE A 213 -8.35 10.34 1.27
C PHE A 213 -9.80 10.82 1.33
N GLN A 214 -10.32 11.39 0.24
CA GLN A 214 -11.70 11.85 0.13
C GLN A 214 -12.47 11.03 -0.90
N ARG A 215 -13.66 10.57 -0.55
CA ARG A 215 -14.49 9.76 -1.45
C ARG A 215 -14.98 10.54 -2.67
N SER A 216 -15.22 11.83 -2.53
CA SER A 216 -15.55 12.73 -3.65
C SER A 216 -14.46 12.69 -4.74
N CYS A 217 -13.19 12.69 -4.34
CA CYS A 217 -12.07 12.61 -5.26
C CYS A 217 -12.01 11.26 -6.01
N TRP A 218 -12.40 10.16 -5.36
CA TRP A 218 -12.51 8.86 -6.04
C TRP A 218 -13.52 8.87 -7.17
N ARG A 219 -14.63 9.62 -7.00
CA ARG A 219 -15.63 9.81 -8.08
C ARG A 219 -15.07 10.60 -9.26
N ALA A 220 -14.14 11.50 -9.00
CA ALA A 220 -13.39 12.24 -10.02
C ALA A 220 -12.26 11.40 -10.66
N GLY A 221 -11.96 10.22 -10.11
CA GLY A 221 -10.93 9.31 -10.62
C GLY A 221 -9.57 9.46 -9.93
N VAL A 222 -9.50 10.21 -8.84
CA VAL A 222 -8.31 10.40 -8.00
C VAL A 222 -8.38 9.41 -6.85
N PHE A 223 -7.39 8.50 -6.75
CA PHE A 223 -7.37 7.41 -5.76
C PHE A 223 -6.13 7.47 -4.86
N VAL A 224 -5.40 8.57 -4.91
CA VAL A 224 -4.24 8.86 -4.08
C VAL A 224 -4.65 9.73 -2.89
N PRO A 225 -3.84 9.86 -1.83
CA PRO A 225 -4.08 10.85 -0.80
C PRO A 225 -4.20 12.25 -1.40
N VAL A 226 -5.05 13.08 -0.84
CA VAL A 226 -5.20 14.49 -1.23
C VAL A 226 -4.36 15.41 -0.34
N SER A 227 -3.89 14.91 0.82
CA SER A 227 -2.94 15.61 1.69
C SER A 227 -2.20 14.64 2.59
N GLY A 228 -1.16 15.13 3.27
CA GLY A 228 -0.31 14.39 4.19
C GLY A 228 1.07 14.13 3.62
N VAL A 229 1.96 13.60 4.44
CA VAL A 229 3.39 13.44 4.11
C VAL A 229 3.87 12.03 4.46
N LYS A 230 4.56 11.40 3.52
CA LYS A 230 5.35 10.17 3.73
C LYS A 230 6.84 10.48 3.68
N MET A 231 7.59 9.93 4.60
CA MET A 231 9.04 9.86 4.53
C MET A 231 9.45 8.42 4.20
N PHE A 232 10.32 8.26 3.24
CA PHE A 232 10.80 6.97 2.78
C PHE A 232 12.33 6.93 2.84
N THR A 233 12.89 5.92 3.50
CA THR A 233 14.33 5.75 3.68
C THR A 233 14.76 4.38 3.16
N VAL A 234 15.81 4.32 2.35
CA VAL A 234 16.47 3.10 1.89
C VAL A 234 17.97 3.26 2.10
N GLY A 235 18.57 2.43 2.94
CA GLY A 235 19.96 2.61 3.35
C GLY A 235 20.16 3.98 4.01
N GLU A 236 21.02 4.82 3.43
CA GLU A 236 21.32 6.19 3.91
C GLU A 236 20.51 7.29 3.18
N SER A 237 19.80 6.94 2.12
CA SER A 237 19.04 7.89 1.30
C SER A 237 17.61 8.05 1.81
N THR A 238 17.13 9.29 1.83
CA THR A 238 15.77 9.62 2.29
C THR A 238 15.06 10.49 1.26
N ALA A 239 13.80 10.19 0.99
CA ALA A 239 12.91 11.02 0.22
C ALA A 239 11.61 11.30 0.98
N ILE A 240 11.05 12.48 0.74
CA ILE A 240 9.78 12.94 1.30
C ILE A 240 8.79 13.07 0.15
N ILE A 241 7.58 12.53 0.33
CA ILE A 241 6.47 12.68 -0.60
C ILE A 241 5.37 13.47 0.10
N ASP A 242 5.13 14.67 -0.36
CA ASP A 242 4.06 15.57 0.11
C ASP A 242 2.90 15.53 -0.90
N TYR A 243 1.72 15.13 -0.43
CA TYR A 243 0.51 14.96 -1.23
C TYR A 243 -0.32 16.23 -1.38
N GLY A 244 0.19 17.37 -0.89
CA GLY A 244 -0.45 18.67 -1.04
C GLY A 244 -1.48 19.00 0.04
N ASP A 245 -2.42 19.87 -0.29
CA ASP A 245 -3.29 20.61 0.65
C ASP A 245 -4.78 20.26 0.55
N GLY A 246 -5.13 19.19 -0.13
CA GLY A 246 -6.53 18.70 -0.18
C GLY A 246 -7.19 18.78 -1.56
N GLU A 247 -6.48 19.22 -2.59
CA GLU A 247 -7.03 19.23 -3.95
C GLU A 247 -7.17 17.82 -4.53
N CYS A 248 -8.24 17.60 -5.30
CA CYS A 248 -8.49 16.31 -5.95
C CYS A 248 -7.67 16.20 -7.25
N ASP A 249 -6.37 16.00 -7.12
CA ASP A 249 -5.47 15.76 -8.25
C ASP A 249 -4.62 14.49 -8.02
N ASN A 250 -3.76 14.16 -8.97
CA ASN A 250 -2.83 13.04 -8.83
C ASN A 250 -1.39 13.56 -8.68
N LEU A 251 -1.22 14.77 -8.15
CA LEU A 251 0.09 15.39 -7.99
C LEU A 251 0.63 15.14 -6.58
N ALA A 252 1.93 15.11 -6.46
CA ALA A 252 2.66 15.17 -5.21
C ALA A 252 4.02 15.83 -5.43
N THR A 253 4.59 16.37 -4.38
CA THR A 253 5.96 16.88 -4.41
C THR A 253 6.90 15.85 -3.79
N LYS A 254 7.84 15.34 -4.58
CA LYS A 254 8.94 14.50 -4.08
C LYS A 254 10.13 15.39 -3.77
N THR A 255 10.66 15.29 -2.56
CA THR A 255 11.90 15.97 -2.14
C THR A 255 12.94 14.93 -1.76
N GLN A 256 14.08 14.93 -2.45
CA GLN A 256 15.24 14.08 -2.15
C GLN A 256 16.52 14.92 -2.24
N ASP A 257 17.41 14.78 -1.26
CA ASP A 257 18.69 15.51 -1.19
C ASP A 257 18.55 17.05 -1.35
N GLY A 258 17.44 17.60 -0.84
CA GLY A 258 17.13 19.03 -0.92
C GLY A 258 16.62 19.49 -2.28
N VAL A 259 16.45 18.60 -3.25
CA VAL A 259 15.82 18.87 -4.55
C VAL A 259 14.37 18.44 -4.50
N SER A 260 13.46 19.36 -4.87
CA SER A 260 12.03 19.08 -4.95
C SER A 260 11.57 19.03 -6.40
N GLU A 261 10.75 18.06 -6.73
CA GLU A 261 10.11 17.90 -8.03
C GLU A 261 8.64 17.54 -7.88
N GLU A 262 7.80 18.06 -8.75
CA GLU A 262 6.41 17.65 -8.85
C GLU A 262 6.34 16.34 -9.63
N ILE A 263 5.62 15.35 -9.07
CA ILE A 263 5.42 14.05 -9.68
C ILE A 263 3.93 13.76 -9.88
N GLU A 264 3.59 13.14 -11.01
CA GLU A 264 2.24 12.64 -11.25
C GLU A 264 2.12 11.18 -10.77
N LEU A 265 1.26 10.96 -9.80
CA LEU A 265 0.99 9.65 -9.22
C LEU A 265 0.03 8.87 -10.12
N SER A 266 0.53 7.88 -10.84
CA SER A 266 -0.31 6.99 -11.64
C SER A 266 -0.82 5.83 -10.81
N VAL A 267 -2.14 5.74 -10.60
CA VAL A 267 -2.75 4.49 -10.13
C VAL A 267 -2.64 3.48 -11.27
N ARG A 268 -1.69 2.54 -11.19
CA ARG A 268 -1.54 1.45 -12.16
C ARG A 268 -2.88 0.71 -12.28
N GLY A 269 -3.56 0.87 -13.39
CA GLY A 269 -4.79 0.14 -13.70
C GLY A 269 -5.77 0.81 -14.66
N ARG A 270 -5.65 2.09 -14.97
CA ARG A 270 -6.43 2.71 -16.04
C ARG A 270 -5.61 2.88 -17.31
N ARG A 271 -5.57 1.86 -18.19
CA ARG A 271 -5.33 2.14 -19.61
C ARG A 271 -6.49 3.02 -20.08
N ARG A 272 -6.22 4.30 -20.38
CA ARG A 272 -7.11 5.11 -21.20
C ARG A 272 -7.42 4.30 -22.47
N ARG A 273 -8.67 3.92 -22.67
CA ARG A 273 -9.14 3.57 -24.01
C ARG A 273 -9.13 4.88 -24.78
N GLY A 274 -8.18 5.03 -25.72
CA GLY A 274 -8.25 5.99 -26.80
C GLY A 274 -9.34 5.59 -27.78
#